data_7aeb1c4ab0411de6cd0eb0d047f801fe
#
_entry.id   7aeb1c4ab0411de6cd0eb0d047f801fe
#
_cell.length_a   1.000
_cell.length_b   1.000
_cell.length_c   1.000
_cell.angle_alpha   90.00
_cell.angle_beta   90.00
_cell.angle_gamma   90.00
#
_symmetry.space_group_name_H-M   'P 1'
#
loop_
_entity.id
_entity.type
_entity.pdbx_description
1 polymer ?
#
loop_
_entity_poly.entity_id
_entity_poly.type
_entity_poly.pdbx_seq_one_letter_code
_entity_poly.pdbx_strand_id
1 'polypeptide(L)'
;MKVFISMIFYLVVVAGFTFADAMNTNETIMDKEQTMTAKTILAGGCFWCMESDFEKLEGVSDVVSGFTGGTHPDPTYNGAHTGHYEAVRITYDPEVIDYQGILNHFWVNHDPFDARGQFCDKGHEYLAAIFVGNDEERALAEKSRQKVVGMFPGKTVVTPILPQATFYPIKGDEEYHQDYYKKSPLRYKYYRFGCGRDSRLEEIWGDKASRQ
;
A
#
# COMPACT_ATOMS: atom_id res chain seq x y z
N MET A 1 -89.37 38.73 -31.05
CA MET A 1 -88.07 38.31 -31.69
C MET A 1 -87.02 38.31 -30.58
N LYS A 2 -86.63 37.15 -30.11
CA LYS A 2 -85.69 37.00 -29.00
C LYS A 2 -84.35 36.47 -29.67
N VAL A 3 -83.32 37.25 -29.57
CA VAL A 3 -81.97 36.89 -30.04
C VAL A 3 -81.22 36.18 -28.91
N PHE A 4 -80.85 34.92 -29.09
CA PHE A 4 -80.00 34.19 -28.16
C PHE A 4 -78.56 34.39 -28.56
N ILE A 5 -77.79 35.01 -27.66
CA ILE A 5 -76.31 35.11 -27.80
C ILE A 5 -75.69 33.90 -27.05
N SER A 6 -75.07 33.02 -27.84
CA SER A 6 -74.35 31.87 -27.31
C SER A 6 -72.89 32.28 -26.99
N MET A 7 -72.59 32.19 -25.72
CA MET A 7 -71.22 32.49 -25.18
C MET A 7 -70.41 31.19 -25.19
N ILE A 8 -69.40 31.10 -26.07
CA ILE A 8 -68.45 29.99 -26.09
C ILE A 8 -67.35 30.30 -25.10
N PHE A 9 -67.26 29.44 -24.07
CA PHE A 9 -66.12 29.47 -23.15
C PHE A 9 -64.95 28.69 -23.73
N TYR A 10 -63.85 29.37 -24.04
CA TYR A 10 -62.57 28.75 -24.34
C TYR A 10 -61.85 28.35 -23.02
N LEU A 11 -61.74 27.09 -22.81
CA LEU A 11 -60.96 26.53 -21.70
C LEU A 11 -59.47 26.51 -22.13
N VAL A 12 -58.69 27.45 -21.60
CA VAL A 12 -57.22 27.45 -21.76
C VAL A 12 -56.67 26.45 -20.72
N VAL A 13 -56.24 25.28 -21.21
CA VAL A 13 -55.44 24.33 -20.39
C VAL A 13 -54.01 24.85 -20.39
N VAL A 14 -53.62 25.47 -19.27
CA VAL A 14 -52.21 25.82 -19.01
C VAL A 14 -51.57 24.53 -18.49
N ALA A 15 -50.75 23.91 -19.36
CA ALA A 15 -49.87 22.79 -18.94
C ALA A 15 -48.80 23.37 -17.98
N GLY A 16 -49.01 23.14 -16.71
CA GLY A 16 -48.01 23.40 -15.67
C GLY A 16 -46.86 22.41 -15.79
N PHE A 17 -45.78 22.82 -16.44
CA PHE A 17 -44.51 22.15 -16.30
C PHE A 17 -43.99 22.41 -14.88
N THR A 18 -44.05 21.41 -14.03
CA THR A 18 -43.50 21.48 -12.68
C THR A 18 -41.97 21.41 -12.78
N PHE A 19 -41.28 22.41 -12.24
CA PHE A 19 -39.82 22.50 -12.08
C PHE A 19 -39.19 21.41 -11.21
N ALA A 20 -39.89 20.32 -10.95
CA ALA A 20 -39.41 19.24 -10.09
C ALA A 20 -38.55 18.18 -10.82
N ASP A 21 -38.60 18.12 -12.17
CA ASP A 21 -37.84 17.10 -12.91
C ASP A 21 -36.41 17.50 -13.29
N ALA A 22 -36.02 18.76 -13.08
CA ALA A 22 -34.68 19.23 -13.42
C ALA A 22 -33.63 19.06 -12.29
N MET A 23 -34.07 18.70 -11.06
CA MET A 23 -33.13 18.50 -9.92
C MET A 23 -32.71 17.04 -9.71
N ASN A 24 -33.33 16.07 -10.38
CA ASN A 24 -33.04 14.66 -10.16
C ASN A 24 -32.01 14.06 -11.13
N THR A 25 -31.59 14.84 -12.14
CA THR A 25 -30.56 14.38 -13.10
C THR A 25 -29.13 14.75 -12.71
N ASN A 26 -28.94 15.63 -11.71
CA ASN A 26 -27.60 16.01 -11.25
C ASN A 26 -27.11 15.21 -10.02
N GLU A 27 -27.96 14.45 -9.33
CA GLU A 27 -27.50 13.56 -8.24
C GLU A 27 -26.96 12.22 -8.73
N THR A 28 -27.22 11.82 -9.97
CA THR A 28 -26.80 10.52 -10.51
C THR A 28 -25.41 10.56 -11.19
N ILE A 29 -24.75 11.73 -11.26
CA ILE A 29 -23.45 11.90 -11.91
C ILE A 29 -22.30 12.04 -10.88
N MET A 30 -22.62 12.06 -9.60
CA MET A 30 -21.62 11.96 -8.54
C MET A 30 -21.61 10.58 -7.89
N ASP A 31 -21.82 9.53 -8.66
CA ASP A 31 -21.33 8.20 -8.29
C ASP A 31 -19.81 8.28 -8.48
N LYS A 32 -19.18 8.70 -7.38
CA LYS A 32 -17.76 8.79 -7.17
C LYS A 32 -17.19 7.47 -7.68
N GLU A 33 -16.43 7.53 -8.75
CA GLU A 33 -15.54 6.47 -9.19
C GLU A 33 -14.79 5.98 -7.95
N GLN A 34 -15.33 4.95 -7.32
CA GLN A 34 -14.75 4.32 -6.15
C GLN A 34 -13.57 3.55 -6.67
N THR A 35 -12.42 4.22 -6.76
CA THR A 35 -11.17 3.58 -7.11
C THR A 35 -11.01 2.36 -6.23
N MET A 36 -11.06 1.17 -6.84
CA MET A 36 -10.89 -0.09 -6.13
C MET A 36 -9.46 -0.12 -5.61
N THR A 37 -9.27 0.00 -4.32
CA THR A 37 -7.95 -0.10 -3.71
C THR A 37 -7.70 -1.53 -3.20
N ALA A 38 -6.51 -2.04 -3.43
CA ALA A 38 -6.00 -3.28 -2.86
C ALA A 38 -5.02 -2.98 -1.72
N LYS A 39 -4.80 -3.97 -0.85
CA LYS A 39 -3.85 -3.86 0.27
C LYS A 39 -2.98 -5.08 0.35
N THR A 40 -1.69 -4.87 0.68
CA THR A 40 -0.75 -5.96 0.96
C THR A 40 0.16 -5.60 2.14
N ILE A 41 0.80 -6.60 2.74
CA ILE A 41 1.73 -6.42 3.86
C ILE A 41 3.07 -7.02 3.49
N LEU A 42 4.14 -6.23 3.61
CA LEU A 42 5.51 -6.62 3.30
C LEU A 42 6.46 -6.21 4.43
N ALA A 43 7.41 -7.08 4.75
CA ALA A 43 8.52 -6.80 5.66
C ALA A 43 9.83 -6.84 4.88
N GLY A 44 10.68 -5.82 5.03
CA GLY A 44 11.95 -5.69 4.29
C GLY A 44 13.02 -4.96 5.10
N GLY A 45 13.09 -5.24 6.41
CA GLY A 45 13.90 -4.53 7.39
C GLY A 45 13.19 -3.30 7.94
N CYS A 46 13.96 -2.30 8.35
CA CYS A 46 13.42 -1.09 8.95
C CYS A 46 12.25 -0.50 8.15
N PHE A 47 11.10 -0.37 8.80
CA PHE A 47 9.87 0.14 8.18
C PHE A 47 9.97 1.60 7.72
N TRP A 48 10.85 2.46 8.30
CA TRP A 48 11.09 3.80 7.77
C TRP A 48 11.59 3.78 6.32
N CYS A 49 12.46 2.80 6.00
CA CYS A 49 12.97 2.64 4.65
C CYS A 49 11.90 2.07 3.72
N MET A 50 11.18 1.05 4.18
CA MET A 50 10.09 0.45 3.41
C MET A 50 9.00 1.47 3.09
N GLU A 51 8.56 2.26 4.07
CA GLU A 51 7.59 3.34 3.88
C GLU A 51 8.09 4.34 2.82
N SER A 52 9.32 4.87 3.00
CA SER A 52 9.93 5.81 2.05
C SER A 52 10.08 5.24 0.63
N ASP A 53 10.38 3.94 0.50
CA ASP A 53 10.58 3.30 -0.80
C ASP A 53 9.25 3.09 -1.53
N PHE A 54 8.17 2.72 -0.81
CA PHE A 54 6.87 2.42 -1.41
C PHE A 54 5.98 3.64 -1.63
N GLU A 55 6.01 4.65 -0.78
CA GLU A 55 5.18 5.85 -0.97
C GLU A 55 5.48 6.66 -2.24
N LYS A 56 6.66 6.46 -2.83
CA LYS A 56 7.07 7.12 -4.07
C LYS A 56 6.63 6.37 -5.32
N LEU A 57 6.05 5.18 -5.15
CA LEU A 57 5.64 4.34 -6.25
C LEU A 57 4.28 4.80 -6.77
N GLU A 58 4.21 5.06 -8.08
CA GLU A 58 2.95 5.45 -8.73
C GLU A 58 1.89 4.37 -8.51
N GLY A 59 0.67 4.78 -8.18
CA GLY A 59 -0.43 3.88 -7.84
C GLY A 59 -0.51 3.52 -6.36
N VAL A 60 0.51 3.82 -5.54
CA VAL A 60 0.45 3.67 -4.08
C VAL A 60 -0.17 4.93 -3.48
N SER A 61 -1.24 4.75 -2.71
CA SER A 61 -1.99 5.84 -2.08
C SER A 61 -1.70 6.01 -0.59
N ASP A 62 -1.22 4.96 0.07
CA ASP A 62 -0.97 4.98 1.53
C ASP A 62 0.00 3.85 1.91
N VAL A 63 0.94 4.15 2.79
CA VAL A 63 1.85 3.17 3.39
C VAL A 63 1.90 3.39 4.89
N VAL A 64 1.54 2.38 5.65
CA VAL A 64 1.46 2.46 7.12
C VAL A 64 2.52 1.55 7.73
N SER A 65 3.41 2.10 8.53
CA SER A 65 4.40 1.35 9.31
C SER A 65 3.77 0.65 10.51
N GLY A 66 4.21 -0.56 10.81
CA GLY A 66 3.66 -1.36 11.91
C GLY A 66 4.35 -2.69 12.12
N PHE A 67 3.68 -3.56 12.86
CA PHE A 67 4.14 -4.89 13.22
C PHE A 67 3.17 -5.96 12.74
N THR A 68 3.68 -7.15 12.37
CA THR A 68 2.86 -8.31 12.00
C THR A 68 3.64 -9.62 12.20
N GLY A 69 2.93 -10.76 12.13
CA GLY A 69 3.52 -12.10 12.07
C GLY A 69 3.85 -12.72 13.42
N GLY A 70 3.94 -11.94 14.50
CA GLY A 70 4.15 -12.43 15.87
C GLY A 70 2.85 -12.76 16.59
N THR A 71 2.98 -13.27 17.81
CA THR A 71 1.85 -13.66 18.67
C THR A 71 1.57 -12.70 19.81
N HIS A 72 2.48 -11.75 20.07
CA HIS A 72 2.28 -10.76 21.12
C HIS A 72 1.12 -9.83 20.74
N PRO A 73 0.09 -9.67 21.58
CA PRO A 73 -0.97 -8.74 21.32
C PRO A 73 -0.48 -7.29 21.52
N ASP A 74 -0.89 -6.37 20.64
CA ASP A 74 -0.58 -4.95 20.70
C ASP A 74 0.93 -4.63 20.85
N PRO A 75 1.77 -5.05 19.87
CA PRO A 75 3.20 -4.80 19.90
C PRO A 75 3.50 -3.31 19.80
N THR A 76 4.59 -2.88 20.48
CA THR A 76 5.06 -1.49 20.47
C THR A 76 6.55 -1.43 20.16
N TYR A 77 7.02 -0.32 19.59
CA TYR A 77 8.41 -0.13 19.22
C TYR A 77 9.36 -0.15 20.44
N ASN A 78 8.98 0.58 21.49
CA ASN A 78 9.77 0.67 22.73
C ASN A 78 9.46 -0.43 23.73
N GLY A 79 8.51 -1.32 23.42
CA GLY A 79 8.03 -2.37 24.32
C GLY A 79 8.21 -3.79 23.76
N ALA A 80 7.21 -4.63 24.00
CA ALA A 80 7.27 -6.01 23.57
C ALA A 80 6.75 -6.16 22.13
N HIS A 81 7.64 -6.52 21.22
CA HIS A 81 7.30 -6.89 19.84
C HIS A 81 7.96 -8.22 19.42
N THR A 82 8.39 -9.01 20.40
CA THR A 82 9.08 -10.29 20.14
C THR A 82 8.28 -11.19 19.18
N GLY A 83 8.96 -11.70 18.14
CA GLY A 83 8.38 -12.54 17.10
C GLY A 83 7.60 -11.81 16.01
N HIS A 84 7.43 -10.51 16.15
CA HIS A 84 6.89 -9.67 15.06
C HIS A 84 7.98 -9.21 14.10
N TYR A 85 7.55 -8.96 12.87
CA TYR A 85 8.33 -8.26 11.85
C TYR A 85 7.97 -6.78 11.89
N GLU A 86 8.95 -5.89 11.74
CA GLU A 86 8.69 -4.56 11.23
C GLU A 86 8.18 -4.67 9.80
N ALA A 87 7.01 -4.14 9.52
CA ALA A 87 6.35 -4.29 8.24
C ALA A 87 5.62 -3.03 7.83
N VAL A 88 5.30 -2.94 6.55
CA VAL A 88 4.43 -1.90 6.01
C VAL A 88 3.17 -2.52 5.42
N ARG A 89 2.03 -1.87 5.66
CA ARG A 89 0.79 -2.14 4.95
C ARG A 89 0.64 -1.12 3.85
N ILE A 90 0.65 -1.59 2.61
CA ILE A 90 0.62 -0.78 1.40
C ILE A 90 -0.80 -0.81 0.84
N THR A 91 -1.39 0.37 0.61
CA THR A 91 -2.66 0.55 -0.10
C THR A 91 -2.35 1.08 -1.49
N TYR A 92 -2.86 0.41 -2.52
CA TYR A 92 -2.55 0.76 -3.92
C TYR A 92 -3.76 0.60 -4.82
N ASP A 93 -3.73 1.29 -5.97
CA ASP A 93 -4.71 1.17 -7.04
C ASP A 93 -4.26 0.07 -8.01
N PRO A 94 -4.98 -1.07 -8.09
CA PRO A 94 -4.60 -2.18 -8.96
C PRO A 94 -4.74 -1.87 -10.47
N GLU A 95 -5.43 -0.80 -10.85
CA GLU A 95 -5.52 -0.31 -12.23
C GLU A 95 -4.23 0.44 -12.66
N VAL A 96 -3.48 0.99 -11.69
CA VAL A 96 -2.22 1.71 -11.93
C VAL A 96 -1.00 0.81 -11.72
N ILE A 97 -1.00 0.05 -10.63
CA ILE A 97 0.06 -0.92 -10.31
C ILE A 97 -0.56 -2.21 -9.78
N ASP A 98 -0.29 -3.32 -10.42
CA ASP A 98 -0.75 -4.62 -9.96
C ASP A 98 0.12 -5.19 -8.82
N TYR A 99 -0.35 -6.26 -8.19
CA TYR A 99 0.37 -6.93 -7.11
C TYR A 99 1.77 -7.41 -7.56
N GLN A 100 1.92 -7.82 -8.81
CA GLN A 100 3.22 -8.21 -9.36
C GLN A 100 4.18 -7.01 -9.44
N GLY A 101 3.69 -5.83 -9.78
CA GLY A 101 4.44 -4.57 -9.73
C GLY A 101 4.94 -4.24 -8.33
N ILE A 102 4.06 -4.37 -7.31
CA ILE A 102 4.42 -4.22 -5.89
C ILE A 102 5.52 -5.22 -5.50
N LEU A 103 5.39 -6.50 -5.88
CA LEU A 103 6.41 -7.53 -5.60
C LEU A 103 7.74 -7.23 -6.31
N ASN A 104 7.70 -6.76 -7.56
CA ASN A 104 8.91 -6.40 -8.30
C ASN A 104 9.67 -5.26 -7.59
N HIS A 105 8.94 -4.26 -7.09
CA HIS A 105 9.52 -3.16 -6.32
C HIS A 105 10.07 -3.65 -4.97
N PHE A 106 9.35 -4.54 -4.28
CA PHE A 106 9.80 -5.15 -3.03
C PHE A 106 11.15 -5.87 -3.18
N TRP A 107 11.29 -6.71 -4.20
CA TRP A 107 12.51 -7.48 -4.39
C TRP A 107 13.76 -6.61 -4.54
N VAL A 108 13.67 -5.51 -5.27
CA VAL A 108 14.82 -4.63 -5.51
C VAL A 108 15.10 -3.65 -4.37
N ASN A 109 14.29 -3.69 -3.31
CA ASN A 109 14.40 -2.82 -2.14
C ASN A 109 14.79 -3.57 -0.85
N HIS A 110 15.18 -4.85 -0.92
CA HIS A 110 15.74 -5.59 0.21
C HIS A 110 16.86 -6.56 -0.23
N ASP A 111 17.65 -7.04 0.73
CA ASP A 111 18.63 -8.12 0.50
C ASP A 111 17.94 -9.49 0.70
N PRO A 112 17.63 -10.24 -0.36
CA PRO A 112 16.94 -11.51 -0.25
C PRO A 112 17.79 -12.64 0.30
N PHE A 113 19.06 -12.39 0.63
CA PHE A 113 20.05 -13.38 1.08
C PHE A 113 20.43 -13.21 2.55
N ASP A 114 20.00 -12.14 3.23
CA ASP A 114 20.33 -11.91 4.63
C ASP A 114 19.30 -12.57 5.57
N ALA A 115 19.71 -13.68 6.18
CA ALA A 115 18.88 -14.43 7.13
C ALA A 115 18.92 -13.87 8.56
N ARG A 116 19.59 -12.75 8.82
CA ARG A 116 19.77 -12.20 10.17
C ARG A 116 19.12 -10.83 10.39
N GLY A 117 18.51 -10.30 9.36
CA GLY A 117 17.90 -8.96 9.32
C GLY A 117 18.11 -8.31 7.98
N GLN A 118 18.24 -7.00 7.94
CA GLN A 118 18.50 -6.25 6.72
C GLN A 118 19.56 -5.17 6.97
N PHE A 119 20.58 -5.16 6.12
CA PHE A 119 21.65 -4.15 6.15
C PHE A 119 22.32 -4.05 7.53
N CYS A 120 22.27 -2.88 8.19
CA CYS A 120 22.80 -2.70 9.54
C CYS A 120 21.87 -3.22 10.64
N ASP A 121 20.59 -3.38 10.37
CA ASP A 121 19.60 -3.82 11.36
C ASP A 121 19.58 -5.33 11.45
N LYS A 122 19.80 -5.84 12.65
CA LYS A 122 19.85 -7.28 12.94
C LYS A 122 18.86 -7.64 14.04
N GLY A 123 18.15 -8.72 13.82
CA GLY A 123 17.08 -9.19 14.68
C GLY A 123 15.93 -9.77 13.86
N HIS A 124 15.05 -10.49 14.53
CA HIS A 124 13.88 -11.11 13.90
C HIS A 124 12.96 -10.07 13.26
N GLU A 125 12.78 -8.95 13.94
CA GLU A 125 11.95 -7.83 13.51
C GLU A 125 12.38 -7.23 12.17
N TYR A 126 13.65 -7.35 11.83
CA TYR A 126 14.22 -6.82 10.58
C TYR A 126 14.37 -7.87 9.47
N LEU A 127 13.84 -9.07 9.64
CA LEU A 127 13.80 -10.05 8.57
C LEU A 127 12.86 -9.63 7.45
N ALA A 128 13.19 -10.02 6.21
CA ALA A 128 12.29 -9.83 5.08
C ALA A 128 11.23 -10.94 5.01
N ALA A 129 9.99 -10.60 4.66
CA ALA A 129 8.90 -11.55 4.43
C ALA A 129 7.81 -10.94 3.52
N ILE A 130 7.11 -11.81 2.77
CA ILE A 130 5.91 -11.47 2.01
C ILE A 130 4.72 -12.11 2.73
N PHE A 131 3.73 -11.30 3.13
CA PHE A 131 2.50 -11.79 3.78
C PHE A 131 1.36 -11.82 2.76
N VAL A 132 0.80 -13.01 2.51
CA VAL A 132 -0.22 -13.21 1.47
C VAL A 132 -1.59 -13.49 2.08
N GLY A 133 -2.61 -12.80 1.58
CA GLY A 133 -3.98 -12.88 2.09
C GLY A 133 -4.84 -13.93 1.42
N ASN A 134 -4.42 -14.45 0.24
CA ASN A 134 -5.16 -15.42 -0.54
C ASN A 134 -4.24 -16.27 -1.43
N ASP A 135 -4.81 -17.27 -2.10
CA ASP A 135 -4.07 -18.23 -2.95
C ASP A 135 -3.52 -17.57 -4.23
N GLU A 136 -4.17 -16.56 -4.77
CA GLU A 136 -3.70 -15.83 -5.95
C GLU A 136 -2.43 -15.02 -5.63
N GLU A 137 -2.46 -14.26 -4.53
CA GLU A 137 -1.27 -13.56 -4.03
C GLU A 137 -0.13 -14.53 -3.74
N ARG A 138 -0.43 -15.70 -3.13
CA ARG A 138 0.56 -16.74 -2.87
C ARG A 138 1.21 -17.23 -4.16
N ALA A 139 0.40 -17.55 -5.17
CA ALA A 139 0.91 -18.03 -6.45
C ALA A 139 1.80 -16.98 -7.14
N LEU A 140 1.42 -15.70 -7.11
CA LEU A 140 2.22 -14.60 -7.66
C LEU A 140 3.51 -14.40 -6.86
N ALA A 141 3.46 -14.42 -5.54
CA ALA A 141 4.62 -14.30 -4.67
C ALA A 141 5.62 -15.44 -4.88
N GLU A 142 5.16 -16.68 -4.94
CA GLU A 142 5.99 -17.86 -5.23
C GLU A 142 6.65 -17.77 -6.61
N LYS A 143 5.88 -17.40 -7.64
CA LYS A 143 6.40 -17.18 -8.99
C LYS A 143 7.47 -16.08 -9.01
N SER A 144 7.24 -14.98 -8.31
CA SER A 144 8.21 -13.87 -8.22
C SER A 144 9.50 -14.31 -7.50
N ARG A 145 9.37 -15.10 -6.41
CA ARG A 145 10.51 -15.67 -5.69
C ARG A 145 11.33 -16.61 -6.57
N GLN A 146 10.66 -17.49 -7.35
CA GLN A 146 11.35 -18.38 -8.28
C GLN A 146 12.13 -17.61 -9.35
N LYS A 147 11.60 -16.49 -9.83
CA LYS A 147 12.32 -15.61 -10.75
C LYS A 147 13.60 -15.07 -10.12
N VAL A 148 13.55 -14.64 -8.86
CA VAL A 148 14.72 -14.15 -8.11
C VAL A 148 15.74 -15.28 -7.90
N VAL A 149 15.30 -16.48 -7.50
CA VAL A 149 16.16 -17.67 -7.39
C VAL A 149 16.90 -17.94 -8.71
N GLY A 150 16.20 -17.87 -9.85
CA GLY A 150 16.79 -18.08 -11.17
C GLY A 150 17.80 -17.00 -11.58
N MET A 151 17.65 -15.77 -11.05
CA MET A 151 18.60 -14.66 -11.32
C MET A 151 19.92 -14.81 -10.56
N PHE A 152 19.97 -15.57 -9.47
CA PHE A 152 21.12 -15.68 -8.58
C PHE A 152 21.50 -17.16 -8.33
N PRO A 153 21.98 -17.88 -9.36
CA PRO A 153 22.37 -19.28 -9.20
C PRO A 153 23.46 -19.42 -8.13
N GLY A 154 23.27 -20.38 -7.22
CA GLY A 154 24.19 -20.62 -6.09
C GLY A 154 23.96 -19.77 -4.84
N LYS A 155 23.02 -18.81 -4.87
CA LYS A 155 22.59 -18.08 -3.67
C LYS A 155 21.24 -18.60 -3.14
N THR A 156 21.09 -18.64 -1.83
CA THR A 156 19.83 -19.05 -1.18
C THR A 156 18.97 -17.82 -0.91
N VAL A 157 17.80 -17.73 -1.54
CA VAL A 157 16.78 -16.73 -1.21
C VAL A 157 16.10 -17.13 0.09
N VAL A 158 16.25 -16.31 1.12
CA VAL A 158 15.77 -16.60 2.49
C VAL A 158 14.46 -15.88 2.84
N THR A 159 13.93 -15.03 1.95
CA THR A 159 12.67 -14.32 2.13
C THR A 159 11.48 -15.30 2.08
N PRO A 160 10.77 -15.57 3.20
CA PRO A 160 9.64 -16.48 3.23
C PRO A 160 8.37 -15.82 2.66
N ILE A 161 7.42 -16.67 2.23
CA ILE A 161 6.05 -16.30 1.91
C ILE A 161 5.16 -16.87 3.00
N LEU A 162 4.60 -16.00 3.81
CA LEU A 162 3.85 -16.33 5.02
C LEU A 162 2.35 -16.02 4.82
N PRO A 163 1.44 -16.72 5.50
CA PRO A 163 0.04 -16.29 5.52
C PRO A 163 -0.07 -14.92 6.20
N GLN A 164 -1.00 -14.10 5.74
CA GLN A 164 -1.30 -12.81 6.36
C GLN A 164 -1.74 -13.02 7.81
N ALA A 165 -1.18 -12.21 8.69
CA ALA A 165 -1.49 -12.15 10.11
C ALA A 165 -2.05 -10.76 10.47
N THR A 166 -2.50 -10.60 11.71
CA THR A 166 -2.96 -9.30 12.21
C THR A 166 -1.85 -8.26 12.05
N PHE A 167 -2.18 -7.14 11.45
CA PHE A 167 -1.30 -5.99 11.33
C PHE A 167 -1.61 -4.97 12.43
N TYR A 168 -0.58 -4.57 13.15
CA TYR A 168 -0.65 -3.60 14.23
C TYR A 168 0.07 -2.33 13.79
N PRO A 169 -0.67 -1.27 13.38
CA PRO A 169 -0.05 -0.02 13.00
C PRO A 169 0.62 0.63 14.20
N ILE A 170 1.77 1.26 14.00
CA ILE A 170 2.37 2.14 15.02
C ILE A 170 1.45 3.33 15.24
N LYS A 171 1.15 3.63 16.50
CA LYS A 171 0.17 4.65 16.91
C LYS A 171 0.54 5.28 18.26
N GLY A 172 -0.24 6.30 18.65
CA GLY A 172 -0.08 6.97 19.95
C GLY A 172 1.26 7.67 20.09
N ASP A 173 1.93 7.48 21.21
CA ASP A 173 3.21 8.13 21.50
C ASP A 173 4.33 7.72 20.55
N GLU A 174 4.15 6.62 19.82
CA GLU A 174 5.11 6.10 18.83
C GLU A 174 4.76 6.52 17.38
N GLU A 175 3.68 7.26 17.15
CA GLU A 175 3.23 7.68 15.82
C GLU A 175 4.25 8.56 15.07
N TYR A 176 5.27 9.07 15.76
CA TYR A 176 6.37 9.78 15.14
C TYR A 176 7.20 8.90 14.18
N HIS A 177 7.08 7.58 14.26
CA HIS A 177 7.68 6.64 13.33
C HIS A 177 6.98 6.59 11.96
N GLN A 178 5.69 6.91 11.89
CA GLN A 178 4.99 7.07 10.61
C GLN A 178 5.56 8.29 9.88
N ASP A 179 5.77 8.19 8.58
CA ASP A 179 6.37 9.26 7.76
C ASP A 179 7.72 9.76 8.29
N TYR A 180 8.50 8.91 8.96
CA TYR A 180 9.74 9.34 9.59
C TYR A 180 10.70 10.04 8.62
N TYR A 181 10.78 9.58 7.39
CA TYR A 181 11.62 10.18 6.36
C TYR A 181 11.17 11.60 5.96
N LYS A 182 9.88 11.93 6.12
CA LYS A 182 9.32 13.29 5.91
C LYS A 182 9.49 14.15 7.17
N LYS A 183 9.20 13.58 8.35
CA LYS A 183 9.24 14.28 9.64
C LYS A 183 10.68 14.58 10.10
N SER A 184 11.62 13.72 9.78
CA SER A 184 13.03 13.79 10.21
C SER A 184 14.02 13.53 9.06
N PRO A 185 13.97 14.29 7.94
CA PRO A 185 14.65 13.94 6.70
C PRO A 185 16.18 13.84 6.82
N LEU A 186 16.81 14.70 7.62
CA LEU A 186 18.26 14.66 7.81
C LEU A 186 18.69 13.42 8.59
N ARG A 187 17.96 13.09 9.68
CA ARG A 187 18.24 11.88 10.48
C ARG A 187 18.01 10.62 9.67
N TYR A 188 16.93 10.56 8.91
CA TYR A 188 16.63 9.44 8.03
C TYR A 188 17.72 9.23 6.97
N LYS A 189 18.15 10.30 6.28
CA LYS A 189 19.22 10.22 5.27
C LYS A 189 20.53 9.74 5.89
N TYR A 190 20.90 10.26 7.06
CA TYR A 190 22.10 9.83 7.77
C TYR A 190 22.03 8.36 8.17
N TYR A 191 20.91 7.92 8.71
CA TYR A 191 20.66 6.52 9.05
C TYR A 191 20.73 5.61 7.82
N ARG A 192 19.98 5.89 6.75
CA ARG A 192 19.94 5.09 5.52
C ARG A 192 21.33 4.96 4.88
N PHE A 193 22.07 6.07 4.81
CA PHE A 193 23.45 6.09 4.31
C PHE A 193 24.38 5.28 5.22
N GLY A 194 24.34 5.51 6.54
CA GLY A 194 25.19 4.81 7.52
C GLY A 194 24.94 3.30 7.59
N CYS A 195 23.69 2.87 7.34
CA CYS A 195 23.31 1.47 7.20
C CYS A 195 23.85 0.80 5.91
N GLY A 196 24.29 1.57 4.93
CA GLY A 196 24.79 1.05 3.67
C GLY A 196 23.71 0.38 2.80
N ARG A 197 22.41 0.71 3.04
CA ARG A 197 21.28 0.07 2.34
C ARG A 197 21.41 0.23 0.84
N ASP A 198 21.55 1.46 0.35
CA ASP A 198 21.57 1.74 -1.09
C ASP A 198 22.78 1.10 -1.79
N SER A 199 23.97 1.13 -1.14
CA SER A 199 25.18 0.47 -1.68
C SER A 199 25.00 -1.05 -1.77
N ARG A 200 24.36 -1.67 -0.78
CA ARG A 200 24.10 -3.10 -0.81
C ARG A 200 23.06 -3.48 -1.85
N LEU A 201 22.01 -2.67 -2.01
CA LEU A 201 21.03 -2.89 -3.07
C LEU A 201 21.64 -2.76 -4.45
N GLU A 202 22.54 -1.78 -4.67
CA GLU A 202 23.27 -1.63 -5.92
C GLU A 202 24.18 -2.83 -6.20
N GLU A 203 24.88 -3.36 -5.18
CA GLU A 203 25.71 -4.57 -5.31
C GLU A 203 24.88 -5.79 -5.78
N ILE A 204 23.65 -5.95 -5.25
CA ILE A 204 22.78 -7.10 -5.56
C ILE A 204 22.05 -6.91 -6.88
N TRP A 205 21.46 -5.75 -7.10
CA TRP A 205 20.47 -5.51 -8.15
C TRP A 205 21.01 -4.67 -9.33
N GLY A 206 22.18 -4.03 -9.15
CA GLY A 206 22.79 -3.16 -10.15
C GLY A 206 21.84 -1.99 -10.50
N ASP A 207 21.65 -1.76 -11.79
CA ASP A 207 20.79 -0.68 -12.30
C ASP A 207 19.30 -0.85 -11.95
N LYS A 208 18.89 -2.01 -11.44
CA LYS A 208 17.50 -2.27 -11.00
C LYS A 208 17.24 -1.81 -9.56
N ALA A 209 18.31 -1.53 -8.79
CA ALA A 209 18.16 -1.02 -7.44
C ALA A 209 17.36 0.31 -7.45
N SER A 210 16.39 0.42 -6.55
CA SER A 210 15.69 1.69 -6.33
C SER A 210 16.67 2.69 -5.73
N ARG A 211 16.96 3.77 -6.45
CA ARG A 211 17.82 4.85 -5.95
C ARG A 211 16.96 5.94 -5.30
N GLN A 212 17.34 6.34 -4.09
CA GLN A 212 16.66 7.38 -3.30
C GLN A 212 17.39 8.72 -3.41
#